data_5aa9dda4b2c5e7a6248070faf197f984
#
_entry.id   5aa9dda4b2c5e7a6248070faf197f984
#
_cell.length_a   1.000
_cell.length_b   1.000
_cell.length_c   1.000
_cell.angle_alpha   90.00
_cell.angle_beta   90.00
_cell.angle_gamma   90.00
#
_symmetry.space_group_name_H-M   'P 1'
#
loop_
_entity.id
_entity.type
_entity.pdbx_description
1 polymer ?
#
loop_
_entity_poly.entity_id
_entity_poly.type
_entity_poly.pdbx_seq_one_letter_code
_entity_poly.pdbx_strand_id
1 'polypeptide(L)'
;TCAAESVDGADAVAVFDHMSFRFDDADEDTLCDLSFACRRSQTTAIVGSTGSGKSTVAKLLLRFHDATKGAIRLNGIDLRDLSQDDIRGRIAYVPQKAWLFSGTVASNLRFGNEDATEADMLHALEVAQSTFVLDQPQGLDTPVAQGGTNFSGGQRQRLAIARALMKHADLYIFDDSFSALDFKIGRA
;
A
#
# COMPACT_ATOMS: atom_id res chain seq x y z
N THR A 1 7.14 24.25 -6.49
CA THR A 1 6.42 24.64 -7.69
C THR A 1 6.07 23.35 -8.42
N CYS A 2 4.93 22.73 -8.12
CA CYS A 2 4.37 21.66 -8.93
C CYS A 2 3.75 22.31 -10.16
N ALA A 3 4.23 21.94 -11.35
CA ALA A 3 3.54 22.24 -12.58
C ALA A 3 2.22 21.48 -12.56
N ALA A 4 1.11 22.17 -12.60
CA ALA A 4 -0.20 21.58 -12.81
C ALA A 4 -0.28 21.13 -14.27
N GLU A 5 0.09 19.87 -14.54
CA GLU A 5 -0.38 19.22 -15.76
C GLU A 5 -1.88 18.99 -15.58
N SER A 6 -2.66 19.34 -16.60
CA SER A 6 -4.09 19.05 -16.64
C SER A 6 -4.29 17.57 -16.34
N VAL A 7 -5.00 17.25 -15.25
CA VAL A 7 -5.25 15.89 -14.79
C VAL A 7 -6.26 15.27 -15.75
N ASP A 8 -5.76 14.79 -16.90
CA ASP A 8 -6.57 14.05 -17.85
C ASP A 8 -6.78 12.64 -17.28
N GLY A 9 -8.03 12.38 -16.81
CA GLY A 9 -8.37 11.18 -16.06
C GLY A 9 -8.56 9.90 -16.89
N ALA A 10 -8.31 9.92 -18.19
CA ALA A 10 -8.71 8.85 -19.12
C ALA A 10 -8.06 7.47 -18.83
N ASP A 11 -6.93 7.41 -18.12
CA ASP A 11 -6.24 6.16 -17.75
C ASP A 11 -5.77 6.17 -16.29
N ALA A 12 -6.36 7.00 -15.46
CA ALA A 12 -5.97 7.14 -14.06
C ALA A 12 -6.77 6.19 -13.17
N VAL A 13 -6.07 5.47 -12.29
CA VAL A 13 -6.66 4.65 -11.24
C VAL A 13 -7.11 5.54 -10.07
N ALA A 14 -6.26 6.49 -9.67
CA ALA A 14 -6.60 7.46 -8.63
C ALA A 14 -6.29 8.88 -9.11
N VAL A 15 -7.19 9.81 -8.80
CA VAL A 15 -7.06 11.23 -9.17
C VAL A 15 -7.32 12.07 -7.93
N PHE A 16 -6.38 12.95 -7.62
CA PHE A 16 -6.53 14.04 -6.64
C PHE A 16 -6.83 15.31 -7.43
N ASP A 17 -7.96 15.93 -7.13
CA ASP A 17 -8.50 17.08 -7.87
C ASP A 17 -8.68 18.25 -6.89
N HIS A 18 -7.71 19.17 -6.89
CA HIS A 18 -7.66 20.33 -6.00
C HIS A 18 -7.93 19.97 -4.53
N MET A 19 -7.40 18.82 -4.11
CA MET A 19 -7.66 18.25 -2.80
C MET A 19 -6.90 18.99 -1.71
N SER A 20 -7.62 19.41 -0.67
CA SER A 20 -7.05 19.88 0.59
C SER A 20 -7.60 19.08 1.75
N PHE A 21 -6.78 18.92 2.79
CA PHE A 21 -7.18 18.22 4.00
C PHE A 21 -6.61 18.89 5.25
N ARG A 22 -7.48 18.99 6.26
CA ARG A 22 -7.16 19.46 7.61
C ARG A 22 -7.75 18.51 8.64
N PHE A 23 -6.99 18.16 9.66
CA PHE A 23 -7.51 17.46 10.83
C PHE A 23 -8.40 18.37 11.66
N ASP A 24 -9.42 17.83 12.34
CA ASP A 24 -10.42 18.59 13.09
C ASP A 24 -9.79 19.43 14.23
N ASP A 25 -8.66 18.99 14.78
CA ASP A 25 -7.91 19.62 15.85
C ASP A 25 -6.75 20.53 15.36
N ALA A 26 -6.60 20.73 14.06
CA ALA A 26 -5.55 21.53 13.46
C ALA A 26 -6.04 22.89 13.00
N ASP A 27 -5.24 23.93 13.22
CA ASP A 27 -5.52 25.30 12.76
C ASP A 27 -5.21 25.49 11.27
N GLU A 28 -4.29 24.70 10.72
CA GLU A 28 -3.82 24.81 9.34
C GLU A 28 -4.09 23.52 8.53
N ASP A 29 -4.19 23.69 7.21
CA ASP A 29 -4.34 22.56 6.29
C ASP A 29 -3.05 21.71 6.29
N THR A 30 -3.18 20.41 6.54
CA THR A 30 -2.06 19.45 6.46
C THR A 30 -1.64 19.21 5.02
N LEU A 31 -2.60 19.22 4.11
CA LEU A 31 -2.41 19.10 2.67
C LEU A 31 -3.18 20.23 1.98
N CYS A 32 -2.53 20.94 1.06
CA CYS A 32 -3.09 22.11 0.38
C CYS A 32 -3.05 21.90 -1.12
N ASP A 33 -4.22 21.98 -1.77
CA ASP A 33 -4.42 22.05 -3.21
C ASP A 33 -3.60 21.00 -4.00
N LEU A 34 -3.71 19.74 -3.59
CA LEU A 34 -3.03 18.64 -4.29
C LEU A 34 -3.80 18.25 -5.54
N SER A 35 -3.12 18.29 -6.69
CA SER A 35 -3.64 17.86 -7.98
C SER A 35 -2.64 16.96 -8.68
N PHE A 36 -2.94 15.67 -8.77
CA PHE A 36 -2.15 14.68 -9.50
C PHE A 36 -2.96 13.42 -9.79
N ALA A 37 -2.45 12.57 -10.68
CA ALA A 37 -3.06 11.29 -11.02
C ALA A 37 -2.08 10.14 -10.89
N CYS A 38 -2.55 9.00 -10.37
CA CYS A 38 -1.88 7.72 -10.44
C CYS A 38 -2.43 6.95 -11.63
N ARG A 39 -1.58 6.67 -12.62
CA ARG A 39 -1.98 6.00 -13.87
C ARG A 39 -1.77 4.49 -13.79
N ARG A 40 -2.54 3.73 -14.58
CA ARG A 40 -2.38 2.28 -14.68
C ARG A 40 -0.97 1.91 -15.11
N SER A 41 -0.47 0.82 -14.54
CA SER A 41 0.87 0.28 -14.85
C SER A 41 2.02 1.27 -14.67
N GLN A 42 1.81 2.35 -13.90
CA GLN A 42 2.83 3.32 -13.57
C GLN A 42 3.06 3.40 -12.06
N THR A 43 4.27 3.80 -11.68
CA THR A 43 4.62 4.09 -10.28
C THR A 43 4.60 5.60 -10.06
N THR A 44 3.81 6.05 -9.09
CA THR A 44 3.80 7.44 -8.63
C THR A 44 4.53 7.50 -7.29
N ALA A 45 5.61 8.27 -7.20
CA ALA A 45 6.36 8.46 -5.97
C ALA A 45 6.01 9.80 -5.32
N ILE A 46 5.56 9.75 -4.06
CA ILE A 46 5.32 10.94 -3.24
C ILE A 46 6.53 11.14 -2.33
N VAL A 47 7.28 12.19 -2.58
CA VAL A 47 8.50 12.52 -1.83
C VAL A 47 8.30 13.78 -0.96
N GLY A 48 8.96 13.82 0.18
CA GLY A 48 8.90 14.96 1.10
C GLY A 48 9.56 14.64 2.44
N SER A 49 9.78 15.66 3.25
CA SER A 49 10.34 15.54 4.60
C SER A 49 9.42 14.73 5.53
N THR A 50 9.95 14.30 6.67
CA THR A 50 9.12 13.71 7.73
C THR A 50 8.08 14.74 8.18
N GLY A 51 6.82 14.31 8.34
CA GLY A 51 5.72 15.20 8.72
C GLY A 51 5.07 15.97 7.57
N SER A 52 5.53 15.81 6.31
CA SER A 52 4.95 16.53 5.16
C SER A 52 3.60 15.97 4.66
N GLY A 53 2.95 15.06 5.39
CA GLY A 53 1.62 14.56 5.04
C GLY A 53 1.60 13.34 4.09
N LYS A 54 2.74 12.71 3.77
CA LYS A 54 2.78 11.53 2.86
C LYS A 54 1.86 10.41 3.28
N SER A 55 1.94 9.97 4.54
CA SER A 55 1.05 8.93 5.07
C SER A 55 -0.41 9.39 5.19
N THR A 56 -0.65 10.72 5.24
CA THR A 56 -2.00 11.28 5.20
C THR A 56 -2.63 11.08 3.83
N VAL A 57 -1.86 11.22 2.75
CA VAL A 57 -2.34 10.92 1.38
C VAL A 57 -2.81 9.46 1.29
N ALA A 58 -2.04 8.51 1.82
CA ALA A 58 -2.42 7.10 1.86
C ALA A 58 -3.72 6.88 2.67
N LYS A 59 -3.85 7.53 3.84
CA LYS A 59 -5.06 7.45 4.69
C LYS A 59 -6.30 8.01 4.01
N LEU A 60 -6.15 9.07 3.23
CA LEU A 60 -7.23 9.66 2.45
C LEU A 60 -7.66 8.74 1.30
N LEU A 61 -6.72 8.10 0.59
CA LEU A 61 -7.03 7.09 -0.42
C LEU A 61 -7.79 5.89 0.17
N LEU A 62 -7.44 5.47 1.38
CA LEU A 62 -8.14 4.41 2.11
C LEU A 62 -9.44 4.89 2.77
N ARG A 63 -9.75 6.19 2.60
CA ARG A 63 -10.91 6.85 3.19
C ARG A 63 -11.02 6.65 4.71
N PHE A 64 -9.89 6.76 5.43
CA PHE A 64 -9.90 6.91 6.90
C PHE A 64 -10.33 8.32 7.31
N HIS A 65 -10.20 9.28 6.39
CA HIS A 65 -10.69 10.64 6.47
C HIS A 65 -11.22 11.05 5.10
N ASP A 66 -12.18 11.96 5.06
CA ASP A 66 -12.63 12.60 3.82
C ASP A 66 -11.86 13.90 3.57
N ALA A 67 -11.65 14.25 2.30
CA ALA A 67 -11.02 15.52 1.93
C ALA A 67 -11.87 16.71 2.41
N THR A 68 -11.22 17.75 2.95
CA THR A 68 -11.90 18.98 3.42
C THR A 68 -12.36 19.82 2.22
N LYS A 69 -11.58 19.83 1.13
CA LYS A 69 -11.90 20.51 -0.13
C LYS A 69 -11.46 19.65 -1.30
N GLY A 70 -12.04 19.90 -2.47
CA GLY A 70 -11.75 19.15 -3.68
C GLY A 70 -12.30 17.72 -3.64
N ALA A 71 -11.69 16.84 -4.41
CA ALA A 71 -12.14 15.47 -4.53
C ALA A 71 -10.97 14.48 -4.71
N ILE A 72 -11.18 13.23 -4.29
CA ILE A 72 -10.33 12.10 -4.63
C ILE A 72 -11.21 11.09 -5.34
N ARG A 73 -10.81 10.68 -6.54
CA ARG A 73 -11.56 9.69 -7.33
C ARG A 73 -10.75 8.41 -7.47
N LEU A 74 -11.41 7.28 -7.38
CA LEU A 74 -10.87 5.95 -7.65
C LEU A 74 -11.60 5.34 -8.84
N ASN A 75 -10.89 5.03 -9.92
CA ASN A 75 -11.49 4.60 -11.20
C ASN A 75 -12.63 5.54 -11.69
N GLY A 76 -12.44 6.85 -11.54
CA GLY A 76 -13.39 7.88 -11.96
C GLY A 76 -14.54 8.15 -10.98
N ILE A 77 -14.71 7.37 -9.92
CA ILE A 77 -15.77 7.53 -8.91
C ILE A 77 -15.20 8.26 -7.70
N ASP A 78 -15.90 9.27 -7.20
CA ASP A 78 -15.51 9.97 -5.96
C ASP A 78 -15.47 8.96 -4.79
N LEU A 79 -14.43 9.01 -3.96
CA LEU A 79 -14.30 8.10 -2.82
C LEU A 79 -15.49 8.21 -1.85
N ARG A 80 -16.13 9.37 -1.78
CA ARG A 80 -17.31 9.60 -0.92
C ARG A 80 -18.54 8.81 -1.37
N ASP A 81 -18.61 8.44 -2.65
CA ASP A 81 -19.69 7.66 -3.25
C ASP A 81 -19.44 6.15 -3.23
N LEU A 82 -18.23 5.71 -2.82
CA LEU A 82 -17.87 4.31 -2.69
C LEU A 82 -18.08 3.79 -1.26
N SER A 83 -18.46 2.54 -1.11
CA SER A 83 -18.44 1.88 0.20
C SER A 83 -17.01 1.61 0.66
N GLN A 84 -16.81 1.44 1.98
CA GLN A 84 -15.50 1.04 2.52
C GLN A 84 -15.02 -0.31 1.96
N ASP A 85 -15.93 -1.23 1.70
CA ASP A 85 -15.61 -2.53 1.15
C ASP A 85 -15.18 -2.44 -0.32
N ASP A 86 -15.83 -1.56 -1.11
CA ASP A 86 -15.40 -1.28 -2.49
C ASP A 86 -13.99 -0.70 -2.55
N ILE A 87 -13.69 0.26 -1.67
CA ILE A 87 -12.37 0.89 -1.58
C ILE A 87 -11.33 -0.16 -1.16
N ARG A 88 -11.61 -0.90 -0.08
CA ARG A 88 -10.73 -1.96 0.41
C ARG A 88 -10.55 -3.08 -0.62
N GLY A 89 -11.58 -3.40 -1.40
CA GLY A 89 -11.49 -4.37 -2.47
C GLY A 89 -10.48 -3.98 -3.55
N ARG A 90 -10.35 -2.70 -3.86
CA ARG A 90 -9.57 -2.15 -4.97
C ARG A 90 -8.17 -1.66 -4.61
N ILE A 91 -7.88 -1.45 -3.32
CA ILE A 91 -6.59 -0.92 -2.86
C ILE A 91 -5.89 -1.96 -1.99
N ALA A 92 -4.64 -2.26 -2.30
CA ALA A 92 -3.73 -3.00 -1.43
C ALA A 92 -2.79 -2.02 -0.72
N TYR A 93 -2.66 -2.13 0.60
CA TYR A 93 -1.86 -1.21 1.41
C TYR A 93 -0.82 -1.96 2.22
N VAL A 94 0.42 -1.53 2.09
CA VAL A 94 1.55 -1.98 2.90
C VAL A 94 2.00 -0.83 3.79
N PRO A 95 1.75 -0.90 5.11
CA PRO A 95 2.10 0.17 6.03
C PRO A 95 3.61 0.21 6.27
N GLN A 96 4.10 1.36 6.72
CA GLN A 96 5.48 1.57 7.13
C GLN A 96 5.95 0.52 8.15
N LYS A 97 5.12 0.19 9.14
CA LYS A 97 5.39 -0.84 10.13
C LYS A 97 4.59 -2.10 9.80
N ALA A 98 5.29 -3.07 9.20
CA ALA A 98 4.67 -4.34 8.86
C ALA A 98 4.19 -5.09 10.10
N TRP A 99 2.97 -5.63 10.01
CA TRP A 99 2.35 -6.48 11.01
C TRP A 99 1.90 -7.78 10.37
N LEU A 100 2.24 -8.91 11.01
CA LEU A 100 1.79 -10.24 10.60
C LEU A 100 0.87 -10.83 11.68
N PHE A 101 -0.12 -11.58 11.23
CA PHE A 101 -1.04 -12.28 12.13
C PHE A 101 -0.43 -13.59 12.60
N SER A 102 -0.77 -14.00 13.82
CA SER A 102 -0.40 -15.34 14.32
C SER A 102 -1.03 -16.43 13.45
N GLY A 103 -0.27 -17.49 13.20
CA GLY A 103 -0.69 -18.60 12.33
C GLY A 103 0.49 -19.14 11.53
N THR A 104 0.35 -19.27 10.21
CA THR A 104 1.41 -19.68 9.30
C THR A 104 1.68 -18.61 8.25
N VAL A 105 2.75 -18.77 7.48
CA VAL A 105 3.00 -17.90 6.31
C VAL A 105 1.85 -18.03 5.32
N ALA A 106 1.41 -19.26 5.01
CA ALA A 106 0.26 -19.48 4.12
C ALA A 106 -1.01 -18.78 4.61
N SER A 107 -1.33 -18.86 5.91
CA SER A 107 -2.51 -18.17 6.46
C SER A 107 -2.39 -16.65 6.34
N ASN A 108 -1.20 -16.08 6.51
CA ASN A 108 -0.97 -14.64 6.31
C ASN A 108 -1.15 -14.23 4.84
N LEU A 109 -0.69 -15.03 3.89
CA LEU A 109 -0.87 -14.75 2.48
C LEU A 109 -2.35 -14.83 2.07
N ARG A 110 -3.11 -15.81 2.59
CA ARG A 110 -4.55 -15.95 2.34
C ARG A 110 -5.39 -14.78 2.85
N PHE A 111 -4.91 -13.96 3.77
CA PHE A 111 -5.58 -12.69 4.10
C PHE A 111 -5.66 -11.72 2.91
N GLY A 112 -4.76 -11.85 1.93
CA GLY A 112 -4.84 -11.10 0.69
C GLY A 112 -5.81 -11.69 -0.32
N ASN A 113 -5.89 -13.05 -0.36
CA ASN A 113 -6.80 -13.80 -1.22
C ASN A 113 -7.04 -15.18 -0.60
N GLU A 114 -8.27 -15.44 -0.16
CA GLU A 114 -8.65 -16.69 0.52
C GLU A 114 -8.55 -17.91 -0.42
N ASP A 115 -8.81 -17.72 -1.71
CA ASP A 115 -8.78 -18.75 -2.73
C ASP A 115 -7.40 -18.96 -3.37
N ALA A 116 -6.36 -18.34 -2.80
CA ALA A 116 -5.01 -18.43 -3.31
C ALA A 116 -4.49 -19.86 -3.37
N THR A 117 -4.00 -20.25 -4.53
CA THR A 117 -3.31 -21.53 -4.72
C THR A 117 -1.90 -21.46 -4.15
N GLU A 118 -1.27 -22.63 -3.96
CA GLU A 118 0.15 -22.68 -3.55
C GLU A 118 1.05 -21.99 -4.58
N ALA A 119 0.78 -22.15 -5.86
CA ALA A 119 1.52 -21.50 -6.95
C ALA A 119 1.45 -19.97 -6.84
N ASP A 120 0.27 -19.39 -6.54
CA ASP A 120 0.10 -17.96 -6.34
C ASP A 120 0.93 -17.46 -5.13
N MET A 121 0.91 -18.22 -4.03
CA MET A 121 1.67 -17.90 -2.84
C MET A 121 3.18 -17.93 -3.10
N LEU A 122 3.68 -18.95 -3.80
CA LEU A 122 5.09 -19.06 -4.17
C LEU A 122 5.52 -17.90 -5.07
N HIS A 123 4.70 -17.55 -6.06
CA HIS A 123 4.96 -16.42 -6.94
C HIS A 123 4.99 -15.09 -6.17
N ALA A 124 4.05 -14.86 -5.26
CA ALA A 124 4.02 -13.65 -4.42
C ALA A 124 5.27 -13.55 -3.51
N LEU A 125 5.73 -14.68 -2.95
CA LEU A 125 6.96 -14.73 -2.17
C LEU A 125 8.19 -14.42 -3.01
N GLU A 126 8.26 -14.92 -4.25
CA GLU A 126 9.36 -14.64 -5.18
C GLU A 126 9.41 -13.15 -5.52
N VAL A 127 8.29 -12.57 -5.95
CA VAL A 127 8.20 -11.14 -6.30
C VAL A 127 8.55 -10.25 -5.10
N ALA A 128 8.11 -10.60 -3.89
CA ALA A 128 8.43 -9.89 -2.66
C ALA A 128 9.82 -10.19 -2.10
N GLN A 129 10.65 -10.98 -2.79
CA GLN A 129 11.98 -11.41 -2.33
C GLN A 129 11.93 -12.11 -0.94
N SER A 130 10.91 -12.93 -0.74
CA SER A 130 10.62 -13.64 0.52
C SER A 130 10.89 -15.14 0.45
N THR A 131 11.70 -15.58 -0.49
CA THR A 131 12.02 -17.00 -0.72
C THR A 131 12.71 -17.66 0.48
N PHE A 132 13.27 -16.88 1.42
CA PHE A 132 13.82 -17.39 2.69
C PHE A 132 12.82 -18.25 3.48
N VAL A 133 11.52 -18.11 3.22
CA VAL A 133 10.46 -18.95 3.80
C VAL A 133 10.62 -20.40 3.33
N LEU A 134 11.01 -20.61 2.09
CA LEU A 134 11.15 -21.94 1.49
C LEU A 134 12.38 -22.70 2.02
N ASP A 135 13.34 -21.98 2.59
CA ASP A 135 14.51 -22.55 3.27
C ASP A 135 14.16 -23.03 4.70
N GLN A 136 12.97 -22.68 5.20
CA GLN A 136 12.50 -23.17 6.48
C GLN A 136 11.98 -24.61 6.36
N PRO A 137 12.15 -25.47 7.39
CA PRO A 137 11.71 -26.87 7.33
C PRO A 137 10.23 -27.07 6.99
N GLN A 138 9.38 -26.10 7.32
CA GLN A 138 7.94 -26.16 7.12
C GLN A 138 7.46 -25.32 5.91
N GLY A 139 8.37 -24.63 5.19
CA GLY A 139 8.02 -23.84 4.01
C GLY A 139 6.88 -22.88 4.29
N LEU A 140 5.79 -22.96 3.52
CA LEU A 140 4.58 -22.14 3.68
C LEU A 140 3.86 -22.32 5.03
N ASP A 141 4.04 -23.49 5.69
CA ASP A 141 3.46 -23.76 7.00
C ASP A 141 4.34 -23.26 8.15
N THR A 142 5.43 -22.55 7.85
CA THR A 142 6.29 -21.92 8.86
C THR A 142 5.44 -21.07 9.80
N PRO A 143 5.51 -21.30 11.13
CA PRO A 143 4.74 -20.56 12.11
C PRO A 143 5.10 -19.08 12.12
N VAL A 144 4.08 -18.25 12.26
CA VAL A 144 4.17 -16.80 12.45
C VAL A 144 3.66 -16.46 13.84
N ALA A 145 4.51 -15.92 14.70
CA ALA A 145 4.10 -15.39 15.97
C ALA A 145 3.32 -14.07 15.79
N GLN A 146 2.54 -13.68 16.79
CA GLN A 146 1.79 -12.42 16.77
C GLN A 146 2.72 -11.24 16.47
N GLY A 147 2.34 -10.42 15.50
CA GLY A 147 3.17 -9.32 15.00
C GLY A 147 4.38 -9.76 14.19
N GLY A 148 4.55 -11.05 13.93
CA GLY A 148 5.71 -11.59 13.20
C GLY A 148 7.02 -11.47 13.97
N THR A 149 6.99 -11.52 15.31
CA THR A 149 8.17 -11.26 16.17
C THR A 149 9.29 -12.27 15.98
N ASN A 150 9.00 -13.43 15.44
CA ASN A 150 9.99 -14.46 15.08
C ASN A 150 10.70 -14.20 13.72
N PHE A 151 10.34 -13.13 13.01
CA PHE A 151 11.00 -12.69 11.79
C PHE A 151 11.72 -11.35 12.01
N SER A 152 12.81 -11.11 11.26
CA SER A 152 13.47 -9.80 11.25
C SER A 152 12.54 -8.71 10.68
N GLY A 153 12.87 -7.43 10.92
CA GLY A 153 12.08 -6.31 10.40
C GLY A 153 11.92 -6.36 8.87
N GLY A 154 13.02 -6.61 8.15
CA GLY A 154 13.00 -6.74 6.69
C GLY A 154 12.24 -7.97 6.20
N GLN A 155 12.31 -9.11 6.93
CA GLN A 155 11.53 -10.31 6.61
C GLN A 155 10.04 -10.05 6.78
N ARG A 156 9.62 -9.42 7.89
CA ARG A 156 8.22 -9.02 8.11
C ARG A 156 7.71 -8.11 7.01
N GLN A 157 8.53 -7.13 6.62
CA GLN A 157 8.16 -6.17 5.57
C GLN A 157 7.95 -6.89 4.23
N ARG A 158 8.87 -7.76 3.83
CA ARG A 158 8.73 -8.54 2.61
C ARG A 158 7.51 -9.47 2.63
N LEU A 159 7.22 -10.12 3.77
CA LEU A 159 6.01 -10.93 3.91
C LEU A 159 4.72 -10.09 3.85
N ALA A 160 4.73 -8.87 4.39
CA ALA A 160 3.59 -7.96 4.24
C ALA A 160 3.41 -7.50 2.79
N ILE A 161 4.49 -7.31 2.05
CA ILE A 161 4.45 -7.04 0.60
C ILE A 161 3.89 -8.26 -0.14
N ALA A 162 4.39 -9.47 0.13
CA ALA A 162 3.87 -10.70 -0.47
C ALA A 162 2.35 -10.84 -0.24
N ARG A 163 1.87 -10.61 1.00
CA ARG A 163 0.45 -10.61 1.32
C ARG A 163 -0.34 -9.57 0.51
N ALA A 164 0.20 -8.38 0.33
CA ALA A 164 -0.44 -7.34 -0.48
C ALA A 164 -0.54 -7.73 -1.96
N LEU A 165 0.49 -8.40 -2.49
CA LEU A 165 0.53 -8.90 -3.87
C LEU A 165 -0.49 -10.01 -4.13
N MET A 166 -0.90 -10.77 -3.09
CA MET A 166 -1.97 -11.76 -3.22
C MET A 166 -3.32 -11.13 -3.59
N LYS A 167 -3.49 -9.86 -3.27
CA LYS A 167 -4.70 -9.12 -3.59
C LYS A 167 -4.63 -8.62 -5.03
N HIS A 168 -5.64 -8.92 -5.84
CA HIS A 168 -5.78 -8.37 -7.18
C HIS A 168 -6.33 -6.93 -7.10
N ALA A 169 -5.50 -6.00 -6.65
CA ALA A 169 -5.89 -4.61 -6.44
C ALA A 169 -5.64 -3.75 -7.69
N ASP A 170 -6.49 -2.73 -7.87
CA ASP A 170 -6.29 -1.72 -8.91
C ASP A 170 -5.12 -0.76 -8.56
N LEU A 171 -4.89 -0.55 -7.26
CA LEU A 171 -3.86 0.35 -6.73
C LEU A 171 -3.11 -0.31 -5.56
N TYR A 172 -1.78 -0.27 -5.62
CA TYR A 172 -0.91 -0.70 -4.52
C TYR A 172 -0.27 0.53 -3.88
N ILE A 173 -0.41 0.65 -2.56
CA ILE A 173 0.16 1.74 -1.77
C ILE A 173 1.24 1.16 -0.86
N PHE A 174 2.46 1.68 -0.98
CA PHE A 174 3.60 1.33 -0.14
C PHE A 174 4.00 2.57 0.69
N ASP A 175 3.61 2.60 1.96
CA ASP A 175 3.92 3.71 2.86
C ASP A 175 5.29 3.48 3.52
N ASP A 176 6.34 4.08 2.95
CA ASP A 176 7.75 3.96 3.39
C ASP A 176 8.22 2.50 3.61
N SER A 177 7.59 1.57 2.89
CA SER A 177 7.78 0.13 3.08
C SER A 177 9.15 -0.36 2.61
N PHE A 178 9.88 0.45 1.86
CA PHE A 178 11.19 0.10 1.30
C PHE A 178 12.37 0.55 2.16
N SER A 179 12.16 1.41 3.16
CA SER A 179 13.21 1.91 4.06
C SER A 179 13.86 0.80 4.90
N ALA A 180 13.12 -0.30 5.17
CA ALA A 180 13.61 -1.46 5.91
C ALA A 180 14.21 -2.56 5.01
N LEU A 181 14.25 -2.36 3.69
CA LEU A 181 14.83 -3.29 2.74
C LEU A 181 16.27 -2.86 2.44
N ASP A 182 17.23 -3.69 2.82
CA ASP A 182 18.62 -3.54 2.38
C ASP A 182 18.70 -3.78 0.86
N PHE A 183 18.55 -2.72 0.10
CA PHE A 183 18.88 -2.76 -1.33
C PHE A 183 20.40 -2.85 -1.46
N LYS A 184 20.95 -4.06 -1.53
CA LYS A 184 22.25 -4.25 -2.15
C LYS A 184 22.07 -3.92 -3.64
N ILE A 185 22.29 -2.65 -3.98
CA ILE A 185 22.49 -2.25 -5.37
C ILE A 185 23.79 -2.92 -5.78
N GLY A 186 23.67 -4.10 -6.40
CA GLY A 186 24.79 -4.74 -7.06
C GLY A 186 25.23 -3.79 -8.17
N ARG A 187 26.34 -3.12 -7.96
CA ARG A 187 27.09 -2.52 -9.08
C ARG A 187 27.60 -3.69 -9.91
N ALA A 188 27.00 -3.92 -11.06
CA ALA A 188 27.62 -4.64 -12.16
C ALA A 188 28.55 -3.69 -12.90
#